data_612fb7f8a72725c631bb67ba6c4b25a0
#
_entry.id   612fb7f8a72725c631bb67ba6c4b25a0
#
_cell.length_a   1.000
_cell.length_b   1.000
_cell.length_c   1.000
_cell.angle_alpha   90.00
_cell.angle_beta   90.00
_cell.angle_gamma   90.00
#
_symmetry.space_group_name_H-M   'P 1'
#
loop_
_entity.id
_entity.type
_entity.pdbx_description
1 polymer ?
#
loop_
_entity_poly.entity_id
_entity_poly.type
_entity_poly.pdbx_seq_one_letter_code
_entity_poly.pdbx_strand_id
1 'polypeptide(L)'
;MRMNREFYMNQIPFEARIIEREGGVGWEYEKEGVPCAMLFRGKAQKPTAWHRFQTEERRTAFIEKFFQEIQQNIEWKRKRKEEAAKELEKAYGGLEVGAIFSSSWGYEQTNVNFYQVVEIRGKNLTIQEIGQKIVSESVGSEMVAPAPEKKICLL
;
A
#
# COMPACT_ATOMS: atom_id res chain seq x y z
N MET A 1 -1.73 -30.89 4.38
CA MET A 1 -1.57 -30.64 2.92
C MET A 1 -2.19 -29.29 2.58
N ARG A 2 -1.46 -28.35 1.97
CA ARG A 2 -1.99 -27.02 1.64
C ARG A 2 -2.72 -27.13 0.30
N MET A 3 -4.06 -26.99 0.29
CA MET A 3 -4.84 -27.01 -0.93
C MET A 3 -4.51 -25.79 -1.80
N ASN A 4 -4.14 -26.01 -3.03
CA ASN A 4 -3.85 -24.97 -4.04
C ASN A 4 -5.11 -24.69 -4.88
N ARG A 5 -5.03 -23.71 -5.78
CA ARG A 5 -6.12 -23.29 -6.66
C ARG A 5 -6.61 -24.43 -7.57
N GLU A 6 -5.68 -25.23 -8.05
CA GLU A 6 -5.98 -26.39 -8.91
C GLU A 6 -6.89 -27.41 -8.23
N PHE A 7 -6.66 -27.68 -6.93
CA PHE A 7 -7.55 -28.55 -6.16
C PHE A 7 -9.02 -28.09 -6.19
N TYR A 8 -9.25 -26.79 -6.08
CA TYR A 8 -10.61 -26.22 -6.13
C TYR A 8 -11.18 -26.23 -7.54
N MET A 9 -10.36 -25.93 -8.55
CA MET A 9 -10.76 -25.92 -9.95
C MET A 9 -11.21 -27.31 -10.42
N ASN A 10 -10.56 -28.37 -9.96
CA ASN A 10 -10.93 -29.77 -10.29
C ASN A 10 -12.30 -30.19 -9.73
N GLN A 11 -12.91 -29.36 -8.86
CA GLN A 11 -14.26 -29.62 -8.32
C GLN A 11 -15.36 -28.89 -9.10
N ILE A 12 -14.97 -28.06 -10.08
CA ILE A 12 -15.89 -27.33 -10.95
C ILE A 12 -16.30 -28.26 -12.11
N PRO A 13 -17.58 -28.38 -12.43
CA PRO A 13 -18.01 -29.13 -13.60
C PRO A 13 -17.43 -28.56 -14.90
N PHE A 14 -17.21 -29.42 -15.89
CA PHE A 14 -16.67 -29.00 -17.19
C PHE A 14 -17.59 -28.00 -17.92
N GLU A 15 -18.88 -28.05 -17.68
CA GLU A 15 -19.90 -27.18 -18.26
C GLU A 15 -19.99 -25.80 -17.58
N ALA A 16 -19.16 -25.52 -16.56
CA ALA A 16 -19.21 -24.29 -15.83
C ALA A 16 -18.83 -23.08 -16.72
N ARG A 17 -19.64 -22.05 -16.64
CA ARG A 17 -19.35 -20.78 -17.32
C ARG A 17 -18.32 -19.97 -16.57
N ILE A 18 -17.28 -19.56 -17.27
CA ILE A 18 -16.21 -18.72 -16.72
C ILE A 18 -16.61 -17.24 -16.84
N ILE A 19 -16.41 -16.49 -15.76
CA ILE A 19 -16.56 -15.04 -15.70
C ILE A 19 -15.21 -14.46 -15.30
N GLU A 20 -14.55 -13.77 -16.22
CA GLU A 20 -13.26 -13.12 -15.96
C GLU A 20 -13.42 -11.61 -16.09
N ARG A 21 -13.01 -10.89 -15.04
CA ARG A 21 -12.96 -9.44 -15.01
C ARG A 21 -11.67 -9.01 -14.32
N GLU A 22 -11.29 -7.75 -14.49
CA GLU A 22 -10.08 -7.20 -13.85
C GLU A 22 -10.08 -7.47 -12.33
N GLY A 23 -9.02 -8.10 -11.87
CA GLY A 23 -8.81 -8.40 -10.44
C GLY A 23 -9.54 -9.63 -9.92
N GLY A 24 -10.26 -10.37 -10.74
CA GLY A 24 -10.94 -11.60 -10.30
C GLY A 24 -11.36 -12.54 -11.41
N VAL A 25 -11.60 -13.80 -11.06
CA VAL A 25 -12.17 -14.81 -11.94
C VAL A 25 -13.19 -15.63 -11.15
N GLY A 26 -14.26 -16.02 -11.80
CA GLY A 26 -15.33 -16.82 -11.24
C GLY A 26 -15.84 -17.89 -12.18
N TRP A 27 -16.48 -18.89 -11.62
CA TRP A 27 -17.21 -19.94 -12.31
C TRP A 27 -18.63 -19.97 -11.78
N GLU A 28 -19.60 -19.93 -12.69
CA GLU A 28 -21.00 -20.21 -12.39
C GLU A 28 -21.38 -21.55 -12.99
N TYR A 29 -22.05 -22.37 -12.20
CA TYR A 29 -22.45 -23.72 -12.59
C TYR A 29 -23.66 -24.16 -11.78
N GLU A 30 -24.23 -25.30 -12.16
CA GLU A 30 -25.24 -25.97 -11.40
C GLU A 30 -24.71 -27.28 -10.83
N LYS A 31 -25.11 -27.60 -9.62
CA LYS A 31 -24.84 -28.89 -8.99
C LYS A 31 -26.12 -29.41 -8.37
N GLU A 32 -26.58 -30.56 -8.87
CA GLU A 32 -27.83 -31.19 -8.41
C GLU A 32 -29.05 -30.24 -8.57
N GLY A 33 -29.10 -29.47 -9.67
CA GLY A 33 -30.15 -28.49 -9.90
C GLY A 33 -30.08 -27.22 -9.05
N VAL A 34 -28.99 -27.03 -8.31
CA VAL A 34 -28.79 -25.86 -7.45
C VAL A 34 -27.75 -24.94 -8.06
N PRO A 35 -28.07 -23.64 -8.27
CA PRO A 35 -27.10 -22.64 -8.77
C PRO A 35 -25.93 -22.45 -7.82
N CYS A 36 -24.70 -22.53 -8.34
CA CYS A 36 -23.47 -22.42 -7.59
C CYS A 36 -22.56 -21.38 -8.22
N ALA A 37 -21.69 -20.77 -7.40
CA ALA A 37 -20.58 -19.96 -7.88
C ALA A 37 -19.33 -20.18 -7.04
N MET A 38 -18.18 -20.19 -7.71
CA MET A 38 -16.85 -20.19 -7.09
C MET A 38 -16.06 -19.01 -7.63
N LEU A 39 -15.63 -18.11 -6.75
CA LEU A 39 -15.03 -16.84 -7.11
C LEU A 39 -13.65 -16.69 -6.46
N PHE A 40 -12.68 -16.22 -7.22
CA PHE A 40 -11.32 -15.96 -6.78
C PHE A 40 -10.96 -14.50 -7.02
N ARG A 41 -10.30 -13.88 -6.05
CA ARG A 41 -9.75 -12.53 -6.16
C ARG A 41 -8.27 -12.60 -6.54
N GLY A 42 -7.90 -12.04 -7.68
CA GLY A 42 -6.53 -12.00 -8.17
C GLY A 42 -5.87 -13.38 -8.24
N LYS A 43 -4.68 -13.48 -7.66
CA LYS A 43 -3.87 -14.72 -7.62
C LYS A 43 -4.14 -15.61 -6.39
N ALA A 44 -5.28 -15.43 -5.72
CA ALA A 44 -5.63 -16.20 -4.53
C ALA A 44 -5.62 -17.71 -4.82
N GLN A 45 -5.04 -18.48 -3.92
CA GLN A 45 -4.97 -19.95 -4.01
C GLN A 45 -6.24 -20.62 -3.51
N LYS A 46 -7.02 -19.94 -2.67
CA LYS A 46 -8.31 -20.39 -2.18
C LYS A 46 -9.42 -19.52 -2.76
N PRO A 47 -10.60 -20.08 -3.00
CA PRO A 47 -11.74 -19.26 -3.41
C PRO A 47 -12.06 -18.22 -2.33
N THR A 48 -12.31 -17.00 -2.75
CA THR A 48 -12.79 -15.92 -1.89
C THR A 48 -14.25 -16.17 -1.50
N ALA A 49 -15.02 -16.76 -2.43
CA ALA A 49 -16.38 -17.19 -2.20
C ALA A 49 -16.64 -18.51 -2.96
N TRP A 50 -17.36 -19.41 -2.31
CA TRP A 50 -17.82 -20.67 -2.89
C TRP A 50 -19.17 -21.00 -2.26
N HIS A 51 -20.24 -20.69 -3.00
CA HIS A 51 -21.60 -20.72 -2.46
C HIS A 51 -22.60 -21.44 -3.38
N ARG A 52 -23.62 -21.98 -2.74
CA ARG A 52 -24.85 -22.44 -3.37
C ARG A 52 -25.92 -21.37 -3.17
N PHE A 53 -26.76 -21.15 -4.16
CA PHE A 53 -27.81 -20.12 -4.16
C PHE A 53 -29.19 -20.76 -4.35
N GLN A 54 -30.22 -20.12 -3.81
CA GLN A 54 -31.60 -20.59 -3.96
C GLN A 54 -32.13 -20.32 -5.35
N THR A 55 -31.67 -19.28 -6.04
CA THR A 55 -32.09 -18.91 -7.40
C THR A 55 -30.90 -18.36 -8.19
N GLU A 56 -31.06 -18.41 -9.53
CA GLU A 56 -30.05 -17.86 -10.45
C GLU A 56 -29.88 -16.34 -10.29
N GLU A 57 -30.97 -15.61 -10.04
CA GLU A 57 -30.93 -14.17 -9.86
C GLU A 57 -30.05 -13.78 -8.65
N ARG A 58 -30.18 -14.54 -7.54
CA ARG A 58 -29.34 -14.33 -6.35
C ARG A 58 -27.87 -14.64 -6.63
N ARG A 59 -27.59 -15.70 -7.41
CA ARG A 59 -26.22 -16.02 -7.85
C ARG A 59 -25.64 -14.87 -8.66
N THR A 60 -26.38 -14.43 -9.69
CA THR A 60 -25.95 -13.34 -10.58
C THR A 60 -25.71 -12.04 -9.82
N ALA A 61 -26.65 -11.64 -8.96
CA ALA A 61 -26.50 -10.46 -8.11
C ALA A 61 -25.26 -10.54 -7.20
N PHE A 62 -24.99 -11.71 -6.62
CA PHE A 62 -23.83 -11.93 -5.78
C PHE A 62 -22.50 -11.81 -6.57
N ILE A 63 -22.45 -12.40 -7.77
CA ILE A 63 -21.30 -12.34 -8.67
C ILE A 63 -21.03 -10.86 -9.07
N GLU A 64 -22.08 -10.14 -9.49
CA GLU A 64 -21.95 -8.73 -9.85
C GLU A 64 -21.43 -7.89 -8.68
N LYS A 65 -21.99 -8.05 -7.49
CA LYS A 65 -21.53 -7.36 -6.28
C LYS A 65 -20.06 -7.66 -5.98
N PHE A 66 -19.64 -8.92 -6.09
CA PHE A 66 -18.26 -9.33 -5.88
C PHE A 66 -17.27 -8.59 -6.80
N PHE A 67 -17.60 -8.52 -8.11
CA PHE A 67 -16.75 -7.80 -9.06
C PHE A 67 -16.81 -6.28 -8.89
N GLN A 68 -17.95 -5.72 -8.51
CA GLN A 68 -18.05 -4.29 -8.18
C GLN A 68 -17.16 -3.92 -6.99
N GLU A 69 -17.14 -4.73 -5.94
CA GLU A 69 -16.26 -4.51 -4.79
C GLU A 69 -14.77 -4.57 -5.19
N ILE A 70 -14.40 -5.46 -6.10
CA ILE A 70 -13.04 -5.54 -6.62
C ILE A 70 -12.69 -4.25 -7.38
N GLN A 71 -13.55 -3.80 -8.28
CA GLN A 71 -13.33 -2.58 -9.06
C GLN A 71 -13.21 -1.34 -8.16
N GLN A 72 -14.09 -1.17 -7.19
CA GLN A 72 -14.00 -0.10 -6.21
C GLN A 72 -12.66 -0.10 -5.47
N ASN A 73 -12.17 -1.28 -5.06
CA ASN A 73 -10.87 -1.42 -4.39
C ASN A 73 -9.70 -1.06 -5.31
N ILE A 74 -9.75 -1.45 -6.59
CA ILE A 74 -8.73 -1.12 -7.59
C ILE A 74 -8.68 0.40 -7.81
N GLU A 75 -9.84 1.02 -8.02
CA GLU A 75 -9.95 2.47 -8.23
C GLU A 75 -9.48 3.26 -7.00
N TRP A 76 -9.89 2.82 -5.80
CA TRP A 76 -9.46 3.45 -4.56
C TRP A 76 -7.93 3.39 -4.38
N LYS A 77 -7.31 2.22 -4.65
CA LYS A 77 -5.85 2.06 -4.60
C LYS A 77 -5.15 2.93 -5.63
N ARG A 78 -5.73 3.05 -6.85
CA ARG A 78 -5.19 3.91 -7.90
C ARG A 78 -5.23 5.38 -7.48
N LYS A 79 -6.38 5.86 -7.00
CA LYS A 79 -6.52 7.24 -6.51
C LYS A 79 -5.55 7.56 -5.39
N ARG A 80 -5.45 6.70 -4.38
CA ARG A 80 -4.46 6.89 -3.28
C ARG A 80 -3.02 6.95 -3.79
N LYS A 81 -2.67 6.12 -4.76
CA LYS A 81 -1.32 6.14 -5.35
C LYS A 81 -1.06 7.43 -6.13
N GLU A 82 -2.05 7.93 -6.86
CA GLU A 82 -1.97 9.19 -7.59
C GLU A 82 -1.88 10.39 -6.63
N GLU A 83 -2.69 10.41 -5.58
CA GLU A 83 -2.66 11.44 -4.54
C GLU A 83 -1.30 11.45 -3.81
N ALA A 84 -0.83 10.29 -3.37
CA ALA A 84 0.49 10.17 -2.75
C ALA A 84 1.63 10.59 -3.69
N ALA A 85 1.52 10.32 -5.00
CA ALA A 85 2.50 10.76 -5.98
C ALA A 85 2.50 12.29 -6.14
N LYS A 86 1.31 12.92 -6.15
CA LYS A 86 1.18 14.39 -6.23
C LYS A 86 1.70 15.07 -4.96
N GLU A 87 1.38 14.52 -3.78
CA GLU A 87 1.90 15.03 -2.51
C GLU A 87 3.43 14.92 -2.46
N LEU A 88 3.97 13.79 -2.91
CA LEU A 88 5.41 13.58 -3.00
C LEU A 88 6.05 14.59 -3.97
N GLU A 89 5.48 14.78 -5.15
CA GLU A 89 5.97 15.75 -6.13
C GLU A 89 5.92 17.18 -5.59
N LYS A 90 4.85 17.55 -4.89
CA LYS A 90 4.71 18.84 -4.23
C LYS A 90 5.75 19.02 -3.11
N ALA A 91 6.01 17.97 -2.32
CA ALA A 91 6.99 18.00 -1.26
C ALA A 91 8.44 18.07 -1.78
N TYR A 92 8.74 17.37 -2.89
CA TYR A 92 10.09 17.29 -3.45
C TYR A 92 10.36 18.28 -4.58
N GLY A 93 9.31 18.84 -5.23
CA GLY A 93 9.47 19.79 -6.34
C GLY A 93 10.14 21.12 -6.01
N GLY A 94 10.28 21.42 -4.70
CA GLY A 94 11.03 22.58 -4.20
C GLY A 94 12.28 22.23 -3.42
N LEU A 95 12.71 20.97 -3.46
CA LEU A 95 13.86 20.51 -2.67
C LEU A 95 15.16 20.75 -3.45
N GLU A 96 16.06 21.51 -2.88
CA GLU A 96 17.37 21.83 -3.44
C GLU A 96 18.50 21.19 -2.62
N VAL A 97 19.65 21.00 -3.27
CA VAL A 97 20.89 20.65 -2.56
C VAL A 97 21.17 21.74 -1.55
N GLY A 98 21.45 21.36 -0.31
CA GLY A 98 21.59 22.29 0.81
C GLY A 98 20.37 22.40 1.72
N ALA A 99 19.20 21.88 1.31
CA ALA A 99 18.02 21.84 2.17
C ALA A 99 18.31 21.05 3.46
N ILE A 100 17.76 21.53 4.59
CA ILE A 100 18.00 20.95 5.91
C ILE A 100 16.72 20.34 6.44
N PHE A 101 16.82 19.11 6.92
CA PHE A 101 15.78 18.38 7.63
C PHE A 101 16.14 18.22 9.10
N SER A 102 15.12 18.18 9.95
CA SER A 102 15.27 17.81 11.35
C SER A 102 14.50 16.52 11.64
N SER A 103 15.04 15.68 12.50
CA SER A 103 14.37 14.51 13.05
C SER A 103 14.40 14.60 14.57
N SER A 104 13.26 14.51 15.20
CA SER A 104 13.14 14.48 16.66
C SER A 104 12.75 13.08 17.13
N TRP A 105 13.39 12.62 18.20
CA TRP A 105 13.18 11.31 18.78
C TRP A 105 13.44 11.31 20.29
N GLY A 106 12.93 10.31 21.00
CA GLY A 106 13.04 10.13 22.44
C GLY A 106 11.70 10.18 23.14
N TYR A 107 11.60 9.50 24.28
CA TYR A 107 10.37 9.42 25.06
C TYR A 107 10.39 10.36 26.27
N GLU A 108 11.45 10.31 27.07
CA GLU A 108 11.61 11.16 28.28
C GLU A 108 12.38 12.45 27.98
N GLN A 109 13.23 12.41 26.95
CA GLN A 109 14.01 13.56 26.47
C GLN A 109 13.90 13.63 24.96
N THR A 110 13.54 14.78 24.42
CA THR A 110 13.50 15.00 22.97
C THR A 110 14.91 15.31 22.47
N ASN A 111 15.43 14.41 21.64
CA ASN A 111 16.67 14.63 20.90
C ASN A 111 16.36 15.11 19.49
N VAL A 112 17.18 16.00 18.94
CA VAL A 112 17.00 16.52 17.58
C VAL A 112 18.27 16.31 16.78
N ASN A 113 18.16 15.66 15.62
CA ASN A 113 19.24 15.52 14.65
C ASN A 113 18.91 16.34 13.41
N PHE A 114 19.93 16.93 12.79
CA PHE A 114 19.81 17.69 11.56
C PHE A 114 20.55 16.99 10.42
N TYR A 115 19.94 17.02 9.23
CA TYR A 115 20.47 16.40 8.02
C TYR A 115 20.40 17.41 6.88
N GLN A 116 21.46 17.51 6.10
CA GLN A 116 21.53 18.36 4.91
C GLN A 116 21.51 17.50 3.65
N VAL A 117 20.73 17.91 2.66
CA VAL A 117 20.74 17.29 1.33
C VAL A 117 22.05 17.64 0.64
N VAL A 118 22.87 16.65 0.33
CA VAL A 118 24.16 16.82 -0.35
C VAL A 118 24.07 16.47 -1.82
N GLU A 119 23.11 15.63 -2.22
CA GLU A 119 22.91 15.25 -3.61
C GLU A 119 21.46 14.85 -3.89
N ILE A 120 20.98 15.16 -5.08
CA ILE A 120 19.68 14.76 -5.58
C ILE A 120 19.88 14.03 -6.91
N ARG A 121 19.49 12.74 -6.97
CA ARG A 121 19.51 11.92 -8.19
C ARG A 121 18.11 11.40 -8.50
N GLY A 122 17.37 12.09 -9.34
CA GLY A 122 15.99 11.75 -9.65
C GLY A 122 15.10 11.78 -8.40
N LYS A 123 14.65 10.61 -7.94
CA LYS A 123 13.81 10.48 -6.72
C LYS A 123 14.62 10.12 -5.47
N ASN A 124 15.94 9.98 -5.58
CA ASN A 124 16.79 9.60 -4.46
C ASN A 124 17.51 10.84 -3.92
N LEU A 125 17.50 11.00 -2.60
CA LEU A 125 18.20 12.03 -1.88
C LEU A 125 19.38 11.40 -1.12
N THR A 126 20.56 11.98 -1.26
CA THR A 126 21.67 11.70 -0.37
C THR A 126 21.68 12.78 0.70
N ILE A 127 21.55 12.37 1.95
CA ILE A 127 21.58 13.26 3.10
C ILE A 127 22.82 13.00 3.94
N GLN A 128 23.37 14.05 4.53
CA GLN A 128 24.48 13.99 5.47
C GLN A 128 24.05 14.57 6.80
N GLU A 129 24.36 13.89 7.89
CA GLU A 129 24.13 14.42 9.22
C GLU A 129 25.06 15.61 9.47
N ILE A 130 24.49 16.69 10.01
CA ILE A 130 25.20 17.91 10.35
C ILE A 130 25.08 18.21 11.84
N GLY A 131 26.03 18.92 12.38
CA GLY A 131 26.03 19.30 13.78
C GLY A 131 24.91 20.26 14.14
N GLN A 132 24.79 20.50 15.42
CA GLN A 132 23.84 21.46 15.98
C GLN A 132 24.58 22.51 16.80
N LYS A 133 23.96 23.68 16.96
CA LYS A 133 24.37 24.75 17.87
C LYS A 133 23.22 25.09 18.81
N ILE A 134 23.52 25.32 20.06
CA ILE A 134 22.57 25.81 21.06
C ILE A 134 22.27 27.27 20.77
N VAL A 135 21.03 27.64 20.65
CA VAL A 135 20.57 29.01 20.39
C VAL A 135 20.02 29.63 21.65
N SER A 136 19.40 28.83 22.50
CA SER A 136 18.84 29.30 23.77
C SER A 136 18.82 28.13 24.76
N GLU A 137 19.12 28.46 26.02
CA GLU A 137 19.05 27.53 27.14
C GLU A 137 18.00 28.01 28.14
N SER A 138 17.21 27.10 28.67
CA SER A 138 16.31 27.33 29.78
C SER A 138 16.39 26.17 30.76
N VAL A 139 15.85 26.35 31.98
CA VAL A 139 15.88 25.31 33.01
C VAL A 139 15.21 24.02 32.46
N GLY A 140 16.04 23.00 32.19
CA GLY A 140 15.58 21.69 31.74
C GLY A 140 15.33 21.55 30.24
N SER A 141 15.62 22.57 29.41
CA SER A 141 15.49 22.47 27.96
C SER A 141 16.49 23.36 27.21
N GLU A 142 16.95 22.87 26.06
CA GLU A 142 17.84 23.58 25.13
C GLU A 142 17.13 23.72 23.79
N MET A 143 17.21 24.90 23.19
CA MET A 143 16.76 25.12 21.82
C MET A 143 17.98 25.02 20.91
N VAL A 144 17.91 24.13 19.93
CA VAL A 144 19.02 23.87 19.01
C VAL A 144 18.67 24.29 17.59
N ALA A 145 19.67 24.74 16.85
CA ALA A 145 19.58 25.06 15.42
C ALA A 145 20.61 24.26 14.62
N PRO A 146 20.39 24.02 13.32
CA PRO A 146 21.36 23.35 12.47
C PRO A 146 22.65 24.14 12.31
N ALA A 147 23.80 23.45 12.26
CA ALA A 147 25.13 24.00 12.02
C ALA A 147 25.76 23.28 10.80
N PRO A 148 25.45 23.73 9.55
CA PRO A 148 25.88 23.05 8.32
C PRO A 148 27.42 22.99 8.17
N GLU A 149 28.15 23.88 8.82
CA GLU A 149 29.60 23.89 8.85
C GLU A 149 30.21 22.73 9.65
N LYS A 150 29.44 22.13 10.54
CA LYS A 150 29.84 20.97 11.36
C LYS A 150 29.31 19.69 10.76
N LYS A 151 30.06 19.10 9.83
CA LYS A 151 29.73 17.80 9.26
C LYS A 151 30.10 16.69 10.24
N ILE A 152 29.17 15.78 10.53
CA ILE A 152 29.43 14.59 11.33
C ILE A 152 29.86 13.50 10.36
N CYS A 153 31.16 13.14 10.39
CA CYS A 153 31.66 11.95 9.71
C CYS A 153 31.33 10.72 10.60
N LEU A 154 30.48 9.85 10.13
CA LEU A 154 30.37 8.52 10.73
C LEU A 154 31.66 7.76 10.39
N LEU A 155 32.48 7.44 11.40
CA LEU A 155 33.62 6.55 11.31
C LEU A 155 33.20 5.10 11.08
#